data_e9db0dc136c682bd8a1ec729ac92352c
#
_entry.id   e9db0dc136c682bd8a1ec729ac92352c
#
_cell.length_a   1.000
_cell.length_b   1.000
_cell.length_c   1.000
_cell.angle_alpha   90.00
_cell.angle_beta   90.00
_cell.angle_gamma   90.00
#
_symmetry.space_group_name_H-M   'P 1'
#
loop_
_entity.id
_entity.type
_entity.pdbx_description
1 polymer ?
#
loop_
_entity_poly.entity_id
_entity_poly.type
_entity_poly.pdbx_seq_one_letter_code
_entity_poly.pdbx_strand_id
1 'polypeptide(L)'
;LIISAGVSYNKFLAKIASDWRKPDGLCVIHPDAALKFIDRLPVKAIWGVGPVTSQKMEALGIFTGKDLREKDLSFLVEQFGSSGLSYYNFARGIDDRPVRTERIRKQVSAEITLSKDEGNLNKLEDTLSELTDYLMTRLRKNDFLGRSLTLKVRFHNFKTITRTQTSNSVFNEKSQILKTA
;
A
#
# COMPACT_ATOMS: atom_id res chain seq x y z
N LEU A 1 -20.96 -0.26 15.15
CA LEU A 1 -19.74 -0.07 14.37
C LEU A 1 -18.64 0.44 15.30
N ILE A 2 -17.52 -0.28 15.38
CA ILE A 2 -16.35 0.14 16.20
C ILE A 2 -15.43 0.97 15.33
N ILE A 3 -15.14 2.21 15.76
CA ILE A 3 -14.31 3.16 15.00
C ILE A 3 -13.23 3.74 15.91
N SER A 4 -11.99 3.79 15.41
CA SER A 4 -10.91 4.53 16.08
C SER A 4 -10.53 5.75 15.26
N ALA A 5 -10.26 6.86 15.92
CA ALA A 5 -9.89 8.12 15.26
C ALA A 5 -8.53 8.65 15.77
N GLY A 6 -7.78 9.25 14.85
CA GLY A 6 -6.53 9.93 15.12
C GLY A 6 -6.57 11.37 14.61
N VAL A 7 -6.20 12.31 15.46
CA VAL A 7 -6.18 13.74 15.15
C VAL A 7 -4.78 14.29 15.35
N SER A 8 -4.26 15.00 14.37
CA SER A 8 -3.00 15.73 14.47
C SER A 8 -2.91 16.81 13.38
N TYR A 9 -1.84 17.58 13.39
CA TYR A 9 -1.60 18.70 12.46
C TYR A 9 -1.10 18.28 11.08
N ASN A 10 -0.74 16.99 10.87
CA ASN A 10 -0.39 16.45 9.57
C ASN A 10 -0.87 15.00 9.38
N LYS A 11 -0.81 14.51 8.14
CA LYS A 11 -1.33 13.19 7.76
C LYS A 11 -0.58 12.04 8.42
N PHE A 12 0.74 12.15 8.53
CA PHE A 12 1.60 11.13 9.12
C PHE A 12 1.19 10.87 10.57
N LEU A 13 1.16 11.90 11.40
CA LEU A 13 0.82 11.78 12.81
C LEU A 13 -0.65 11.40 13.03
N ALA A 14 -1.58 11.96 12.25
CA ALA A 14 -3.00 11.59 12.33
C ALA A 14 -3.21 10.09 12.01
N LYS A 15 -2.48 9.56 11.01
CA LYS A 15 -2.55 8.13 10.69
C LYS A 15 -2.02 7.25 11.82
N ILE A 16 -0.89 7.59 12.42
CA ILE A 16 -0.34 6.83 13.55
C ILE A 16 -1.27 6.94 14.77
N ALA A 17 -1.77 8.14 15.05
CA ALA A 17 -2.73 8.37 16.13
C ALA A 17 -3.97 7.48 15.98
N SER A 18 -4.48 7.30 14.76
CA SER A 18 -5.65 6.45 14.50
C SER A 18 -5.41 4.96 14.80
N ASP A 19 -4.16 4.51 14.77
CA ASP A 19 -3.78 3.12 15.07
C ASP A 19 -3.35 2.92 16.52
N TRP A 20 -3.05 4.02 17.26
CA TRP A 20 -2.41 3.97 18.58
C TRP A 20 -3.31 3.43 19.69
N ARG A 21 -4.62 3.72 19.61
CA ARG A 21 -5.60 3.31 20.62
C ARG A 21 -6.74 2.48 20.02
N LYS A 22 -6.39 1.53 19.18
CA LYS A 22 -7.37 0.56 18.65
C LYS A 22 -7.65 -0.54 19.68
N PRO A 23 -8.88 -1.08 19.72
CA PRO A 23 -10.10 -0.62 19.06
C PRO A 23 -10.80 0.53 19.81
N ASP A 24 -11.74 1.21 19.14
CA ASP A 24 -12.70 2.19 19.72
C ASP A 24 -12.03 3.33 20.53
N GLY A 25 -10.93 3.85 20.00
CA GLY A 25 -10.15 4.88 20.66
C GLY A 25 -10.01 6.17 19.90
N LEU A 26 -9.96 7.28 20.62
CA LEU A 26 -9.56 8.60 20.12
C LEU A 26 -8.14 8.92 20.62
N CYS A 27 -7.25 9.25 19.68
CA CYS A 27 -5.90 9.72 20.00
C CYS A 27 -5.64 11.07 19.32
N VAL A 28 -5.22 12.06 20.13
CA VAL A 28 -4.84 13.39 19.64
C VAL A 28 -3.36 13.61 19.90
N ILE A 29 -2.59 13.96 18.87
CA ILE A 29 -1.18 14.31 19.00
C ILE A 29 -1.04 15.80 18.70
N HIS A 30 -0.82 16.60 19.77
CA HIS A 30 -0.57 18.02 19.67
C HIS A 30 0.84 18.32 19.12
N PRO A 31 1.06 19.48 18.45
CA PRO A 31 2.38 19.87 17.95
C PRO A 31 3.47 19.81 19.01
N ASP A 32 3.21 20.31 20.21
CA ASP A 32 4.18 20.35 21.32
C ASP A 32 4.58 18.97 21.84
N ALA A 33 3.71 17.98 21.66
CA ALA A 33 3.96 16.59 22.07
C ALA A 33 4.51 15.70 20.96
N ALA A 34 4.48 16.18 19.71
CA ALA A 34 4.74 15.37 18.53
C ALA A 34 6.13 14.74 18.52
N LEU A 35 7.18 15.51 18.75
CA LEU A 35 8.55 14.98 18.77
C LEU A 35 8.76 13.95 19.90
N LYS A 36 8.24 14.25 21.08
CA LYS A 36 8.32 13.32 22.22
C LYS A 36 7.57 12.01 21.97
N PHE A 37 6.46 12.09 21.23
CA PHE A 37 5.71 10.93 20.79
C PHE A 37 6.50 10.12 19.75
N ILE A 38 7.04 10.80 18.73
CA ILE A 38 7.85 10.18 17.66
C ILE A 38 9.09 9.51 18.25
N ASP A 39 9.77 10.12 19.20
CA ASP A 39 10.98 9.57 19.82
C ASP A 39 10.79 8.18 20.40
N ARG A 40 9.60 7.89 20.90
CA ARG A 40 9.24 6.60 21.50
C ARG A 40 8.57 5.63 20.51
N LEU A 41 8.28 6.10 19.31
CA LEU A 41 7.56 5.31 18.32
C LEU A 41 8.47 4.23 17.74
N PRO A 42 8.13 2.94 17.85
CA PRO A 42 8.88 1.89 17.18
C PRO A 42 8.88 2.10 15.66
N VAL A 43 10.00 1.88 14.98
CA VAL A 43 10.11 2.10 13.53
C VAL A 43 9.08 1.32 12.72
N LYS A 44 8.70 0.13 13.16
CA LYS A 44 7.64 -0.68 12.54
C LYS A 44 6.25 -0.03 12.56
N ALA A 45 6.02 0.96 13.44
CA ALA A 45 4.78 1.72 13.51
C ALA A 45 4.81 2.99 12.64
N ILE A 46 5.94 3.33 12.05
CA ILE A 46 6.07 4.45 11.11
C ILE A 46 5.34 4.09 9.82
N TRP A 47 4.47 4.97 9.37
CA TRP A 47 3.73 4.76 8.12
C TRP A 47 4.68 4.56 6.92
N GLY A 48 4.47 3.48 6.16
CA GLY A 48 5.31 3.11 5.03
C GLY A 48 6.47 2.17 5.38
N VAL A 49 6.71 1.90 6.66
CA VAL A 49 7.68 0.90 7.11
C VAL A 49 7.00 -0.46 7.20
N GLY A 50 7.24 -1.32 6.21
CA GLY A 50 6.81 -2.72 6.24
C GLY A 50 7.82 -3.64 6.96
N PRO A 51 7.51 -4.95 7.11
CA PRO A 51 8.37 -5.89 7.83
C PRO A 51 9.83 -5.92 7.33
N VAL A 52 10.04 -5.93 6.02
CA VAL A 52 11.39 -5.96 5.42
C VAL A 52 12.16 -4.67 5.74
N THR A 53 11.49 -3.52 5.64
CA THR A 53 12.11 -2.22 5.95
C THR A 53 12.40 -2.09 7.44
N SER A 54 11.50 -2.56 8.31
CA SER A 54 11.71 -2.59 9.76
C SER A 54 12.94 -3.42 10.13
N GLN A 55 13.05 -4.63 9.60
CA GLN A 55 14.21 -5.50 9.81
C GLN A 55 15.51 -4.84 9.34
N LYS A 56 15.49 -4.18 8.17
CA LYS A 56 16.67 -3.43 7.68
C LYS A 56 17.02 -2.26 8.61
N MET A 57 16.03 -1.51 9.10
CA MET A 57 16.25 -0.43 10.07
C MET A 57 16.86 -0.97 11.37
N GLU A 58 16.32 -2.04 11.92
CA GLU A 58 16.80 -2.71 13.13
C GLU A 58 18.26 -3.21 12.98
N ALA A 59 18.60 -3.79 11.82
CA ALA A 59 19.97 -4.20 11.49
C ALA A 59 20.96 -3.01 11.42
N LEU A 60 20.46 -1.80 11.13
CA LEU A 60 21.25 -0.56 11.13
C LEU A 60 21.24 0.16 12.49
N GLY A 61 20.71 -0.47 13.55
CA GLY A 61 20.63 0.10 14.89
C GLY A 61 19.54 1.18 15.02
N ILE A 62 18.51 1.15 14.18
CA ILE A 62 17.40 2.10 14.17
C ILE A 62 16.15 1.37 14.65
N PHE A 63 15.77 1.54 15.91
CA PHE A 63 14.64 0.87 16.55
C PHE A 63 13.44 1.79 16.78
N THR A 64 13.72 3.09 16.94
CA THR A 64 12.73 4.10 17.30
C THR A 64 12.78 5.32 16.38
N GLY A 65 11.76 6.17 16.47
CA GLY A 65 11.76 7.44 15.77
C GLY A 65 12.89 8.38 16.22
N LYS A 66 13.37 8.26 17.48
CA LYS A 66 14.54 8.98 17.95
C LYS A 66 15.81 8.53 17.20
N ASP A 67 16.06 7.23 17.14
CA ASP A 67 17.23 6.68 16.44
C ASP A 67 17.21 7.09 14.95
N LEU A 68 16.01 7.08 14.35
CA LEU A 68 15.81 7.51 12.96
C LEU A 68 16.11 9.01 12.78
N ARG A 69 15.72 9.85 13.74
CA ARG A 69 15.95 11.30 13.72
C ARG A 69 17.43 11.65 13.87
N GLU A 70 18.22 10.83 14.54
CA GLU A 70 19.66 10.99 14.71
C GLU A 70 20.46 10.66 13.44
N LYS A 71 19.83 10.07 12.41
CA LYS A 71 20.47 9.78 11.13
C LYS A 71 20.39 10.97 10.18
N ASP A 72 21.48 11.16 9.41
CA ASP A 72 21.54 12.17 8.37
C ASP A 72 20.66 11.80 7.17
N LEU A 73 20.23 12.83 6.42
CA LEU A 73 19.42 12.63 5.22
C LEU A 73 20.17 11.80 4.17
N SER A 74 21.47 12.06 3.97
CA SER A 74 22.31 11.32 3.02
C SER A 74 22.34 9.84 3.33
N PHE A 75 22.57 9.47 4.58
CA PHE A 75 22.53 8.08 5.04
C PHE A 75 21.16 7.42 4.76
N LEU A 76 20.07 8.10 5.11
CA LEU A 76 18.73 7.54 4.92
C LEU A 76 18.37 7.38 3.44
N VAL A 77 18.80 8.30 2.57
CA VAL A 77 18.58 8.20 1.12
C VAL A 77 19.44 7.08 0.53
N GLU A 78 20.69 6.93 0.95
CA GLU A 78 21.55 5.83 0.53
C GLU A 78 20.95 4.47 0.91
N GLN A 79 20.45 4.34 2.13
CA GLN A 79 19.92 3.05 2.63
C GLN A 79 18.52 2.72 2.13
N PHE A 80 17.63 3.72 1.95
CA PHE A 80 16.20 3.51 1.70
C PHE A 80 15.70 4.17 0.40
N GLY A 81 16.61 4.69 -0.42
CA GLY A 81 16.26 5.35 -1.69
C GLY A 81 15.33 6.56 -1.46
N SER A 82 14.37 6.75 -2.35
CA SER A 82 13.40 7.86 -2.25
C SER A 82 12.58 7.88 -0.96
N SER A 83 12.41 6.74 -0.29
CA SER A 83 11.73 6.67 0.99
C SER A 83 12.54 7.29 2.14
N GLY A 84 13.86 7.39 1.99
CA GLY A 84 14.75 7.98 2.99
C GLY A 84 14.39 9.41 3.34
N LEU A 85 14.03 10.23 2.35
CA LEU A 85 13.55 11.61 2.58
C LEU A 85 12.26 11.64 3.41
N SER A 86 11.34 10.71 3.13
CA SER A 86 10.09 10.61 3.89
C SER A 86 10.36 10.23 5.35
N TYR A 87 11.25 9.26 5.58
CA TYR A 87 11.63 8.84 6.93
C TYR A 87 12.34 9.93 7.70
N TYR A 88 13.25 10.68 7.05
CA TYR A 88 13.92 11.83 7.63
C TYR A 88 12.92 12.89 8.11
N ASN A 89 11.94 13.24 7.29
CA ASN A 89 10.92 14.22 7.60
C ASN A 89 9.97 13.70 8.70
N PHE A 90 9.50 12.46 8.59
CA PHE A 90 8.59 11.87 9.57
C PHE A 90 9.19 11.81 10.98
N ALA A 91 10.48 11.46 11.09
CA ALA A 91 11.19 11.47 12.38
C ALA A 91 11.28 12.87 13.01
N ARG A 92 11.07 13.92 12.22
CA ARG A 92 11.03 15.34 12.65
C ARG A 92 9.62 15.91 12.77
N GLY A 93 8.60 15.05 12.60
CA GLY A 93 7.19 15.44 12.66
C GLY A 93 6.72 16.25 11.43
N ILE A 94 7.46 16.20 10.34
CA ILE A 94 7.19 16.94 9.11
C ILE A 94 6.47 16.04 8.10
N ASP A 95 5.33 16.48 7.61
CA ASP A 95 4.61 15.88 6.50
C ASP A 95 3.75 16.96 5.81
N ASP A 96 4.28 17.54 4.74
CA ASP A 96 3.65 18.64 4.01
C ASP A 96 2.67 18.16 2.93
N ARG A 97 2.38 16.86 2.86
CA ARG A 97 1.45 16.31 1.87
C ARG A 97 0.02 16.77 2.16
N PRO A 98 -0.64 17.48 1.24
CA PRO A 98 -2.02 17.94 1.45
C PRO A 98 -2.99 16.75 1.53
N VAL A 99 -4.13 16.97 2.20
CA VAL A 99 -5.27 16.07 2.11
C VAL A 99 -5.90 16.25 0.74
N ARG A 100 -5.91 15.20 -0.07
CA ARG A 100 -6.53 15.20 -1.40
C ARG A 100 -7.83 14.41 -1.33
N THR A 101 -8.92 15.05 -1.68
CA THR A 101 -10.26 14.44 -1.76
C THR A 101 -10.48 13.74 -3.10
N GLU A 102 -9.79 14.21 -4.15
CA GLU A 102 -9.86 13.63 -5.48
C GLU A 102 -8.63 12.75 -5.75
N ARG A 103 -8.87 11.59 -6.31
CA ARG A 103 -7.82 10.66 -6.69
C ARG A 103 -8.03 10.17 -8.13
N ILE A 104 -7.08 10.46 -8.99
CA ILE A 104 -7.03 9.87 -10.32
C ILE A 104 -6.79 8.37 -10.18
N ARG A 105 -7.70 7.58 -10.72
CA ARG A 105 -7.58 6.12 -10.72
C ARG A 105 -6.40 5.68 -11.60
N LYS A 106 -5.49 4.91 -11.03
CA LYS A 106 -4.30 4.43 -11.76
C LYS A 106 -4.45 2.99 -12.25
N GLN A 107 -5.42 2.25 -11.72
CA GLN A 107 -5.68 0.86 -12.09
C GLN A 107 -7.14 0.49 -11.84
N VAL A 108 -7.62 -0.47 -12.60
CA VAL A 108 -8.89 -1.16 -12.38
C VAL A 108 -8.57 -2.64 -12.28
N SER A 109 -9.15 -3.33 -11.30
CA SER A 109 -8.94 -4.75 -11.08
C SER A 109 -10.26 -5.46 -10.82
N ALA A 110 -10.28 -6.75 -11.09
CA ALA A 110 -11.31 -7.69 -10.67
C ALA A 110 -10.60 -8.86 -9.98
N GLU A 111 -11.15 -9.36 -8.89
CA GLU A 111 -10.62 -10.56 -8.22
C GLU A 111 -11.76 -11.37 -7.62
N ILE A 112 -11.53 -12.68 -7.52
CA ILE A 112 -12.43 -13.63 -6.88
C ILE A 112 -11.60 -14.55 -5.99
N THR A 113 -12.16 -14.95 -4.87
CA THR A 113 -11.62 -16.03 -4.05
C THR A 113 -12.50 -17.26 -4.27
N LEU A 114 -11.89 -18.32 -4.76
CA LEU A 114 -12.60 -19.59 -4.96
C LEU A 114 -12.98 -20.20 -3.61
N SER A 115 -14.16 -20.81 -3.52
CA SER A 115 -14.64 -21.47 -2.29
C SER A 115 -13.84 -22.72 -1.93
N LYS A 116 -13.21 -23.33 -2.93
CA LYS A 116 -12.30 -24.49 -2.81
C LYS A 116 -11.13 -24.29 -3.75
N ASP A 117 -10.00 -24.92 -3.42
CA ASP A 117 -8.85 -24.95 -4.31
C ASP A 117 -9.21 -25.65 -5.62
N GLU A 118 -8.82 -25.07 -6.74
CA GLU A 118 -9.09 -25.58 -8.07
C GLU A 118 -7.77 -25.84 -8.81
N GLY A 119 -7.59 -27.05 -9.31
CA GLY A 119 -6.43 -27.45 -10.11
C GLY A 119 -6.79 -27.79 -11.56
N ASN A 120 -8.07 -27.74 -11.93
CA ASN A 120 -8.51 -28.01 -13.29
C ASN A 120 -8.39 -26.75 -14.14
N LEU A 121 -7.52 -26.80 -15.17
CA LEU A 121 -7.27 -25.65 -16.05
C LEU A 121 -8.51 -25.15 -16.75
N ASN A 122 -9.37 -26.02 -17.27
CA ASN A 122 -10.58 -25.60 -17.98
C ASN A 122 -11.50 -24.78 -17.06
N LYS A 123 -11.69 -25.20 -15.80
CA LYS A 123 -12.47 -24.45 -14.82
C LYS A 123 -11.82 -23.13 -14.43
N LEU A 124 -10.50 -23.07 -14.37
CA LEU A 124 -9.79 -21.84 -14.13
C LEU A 124 -9.90 -20.87 -15.32
N GLU A 125 -9.89 -21.38 -16.56
CA GLU A 125 -10.12 -20.57 -17.77
C GLU A 125 -11.57 -20.05 -17.81
N ASP A 126 -12.57 -20.86 -17.46
CA ASP A 126 -13.97 -20.41 -17.32
C ASP A 126 -14.08 -19.29 -16.29
N THR A 127 -13.48 -19.47 -15.11
CA THR A 127 -13.44 -18.47 -14.05
C THR A 127 -12.75 -17.18 -14.51
N LEU A 128 -11.65 -17.29 -15.23
CA LEU A 128 -10.93 -16.15 -15.78
C LEU A 128 -11.78 -15.41 -16.83
N SER A 129 -12.53 -16.15 -17.63
CA SER A 129 -13.47 -15.58 -18.62
C SER A 129 -14.55 -14.74 -17.93
N GLU A 130 -15.20 -15.28 -16.89
CA GLU A 130 -16.21 -14.56 -16.11
C GLU A 130 -15.61 -13.33 -15.41
N LEU A 131 -14.43 -13.47 -14.83
CA LEU A 131 -13.70 -12.38 -14.17
C LEU A 131 -13.33 -11.27 -15.17
N THR A 132 -13.03 -11.65 -16.41
CA THR A 132 -12.73 -10.71 -17.50
C THR A 132 -13.99 -9.94 -17.92
N ASP A 133 -15.16 -10.55 -17.97
CA ASP A 133 -16.44 -9.84 -18.22
C ASP A 133 -16.71 -8.81 -17.15
N TYR A 134 -16.49 -9.18 -15.88
CA TYR A 134 -16.63 -8.26 -14.77
C TYR A 134 -15.61 -7.11 -14.85
N LEU A 135 -14.36 -7.41 -15.21
CA LEU A 135 -13.32 -6.39 -15.42
C LEU A 135 -13.71 -5.42 -16.55
N MET A 136 -14.19 -5.93 -17.69
CA MET A 136 -14.64 -5.10 -18.83
C MET A 136 -15.76 -4.15 -18.43
N THR A 137 -16.74 -4.64 -17.64
CA THR A 137 -17.82 -3.80 -17.08
C THR A 137 -17.27 -2.68 -16.21
N ARG A 138 -16.27 -2.97 -15.37
CA ARG A 138 -15.61 -1.96 -14.52
C ARG A 138 -14.77 -0.97 -15.32
N LEU A 139 -14.08 -1.41 -16.36
CA LEU A 139 -13.32 -0.53 -17.26
C LEU A 139 -14.24 0.49 -17.91
N ARG A 140 -15.37 0.05 -18.51
CA ARG A 140 -16.37 0.92 -19.13
C ARG A 140 -16.98 1.89 -18.11
N LYS A 141 -17.41 1.40 -16.94
CA LYS A 141 -18.02 2.23 -15.90
C LYS A 141 -17.09 3.36 -15.41
N ASN A 142 -15.77 3.16 -15.46
CA ASN A 142 -14.79 4.13 -14.97
C ASN A 142 -14.11 4.91 -16.10
N ASP A 143 -14.52 4.71 -17.33
CA ASP A 143 -13.87 5.28 -18.53
C ASP A 143 -12.35 5.08 -18.47
N PHE A 144 -11.92 3.85 -18.15
CA PHE A 144 -10.52 3.54 -17.90
C PHE A 144 -9.92 2.74 -19.04
N LEU A 145 -8.82 3.24 -19.58
CA LEU A 145 -8.03 2.59 -20.60
C LEU A 145 -6.65 2.19 -20.03
N GLY A 146 -6.30 0.91 -20.18
CA GLY A 146 -5.04 0.36 -19.70
C GLY A 146 -4.25 -0.33 -20.80
N ARG A 147 -2.92 -0.22 -20.75
CA ARG A 147 -2.00 -0.95 -21.65
C ARG A 147 -1.20 -2.04 -20.95
N SER A 148 -1.27 -2.10 -19.62
CA SER A 148 -0.62 -3.15 -18.84
C SER A 148 -1.67 -4.03 -18.20
N LEU A 149 -1.57 -5.33 -18.43
CA LEU A 149 -2.41 -6.36 -17.82
C LEU A 149 -1.55 -7.17 -16.85
N THR A 150 -2.07 -7.38 -15.65
CA THR A 150 -1.44 -8.23 -14.64
C THR A 150 -2.39 -9.33 -14.21
N LEU A 151 -2.01 -10.57 -14.45
CA LEU A 151 -2.65 -11.74 -13.84
C LEU A 151 -1.98 -12.02 -12.49
N LYS A 152 -2.81 -12.20 -11.46
CA LYS A 152 -2.38 -12.56 -10.11
C LYS A 152 -3.07 -13.86 -9.69
N VAL A 153 -2.28 -14.84 -9.32
CA VAL A 153 -2.78 -16.13 -8.80
C VAL A 153 -2.25 -16.30 -7.38
N ARG A 154 -3.14 -16.65 -6.46
CA ARG A 154 -2.80 -16.99 -5.07
C ARG A 154 -3.15 -18.44 -4.81
N PHE A 155 -2.16 -19.20 -4.34
CA PHE A 155 -2.30 -20.60 -3.98
C PHE A 155 -2.87 -20.77 -2.56
N HIS A 156 -3.31 -22.00 -2.22
CA HIS A 156 -3.83 -22.35 -0.89
C HIS A 156 -2.87 -22.02 0.28
N ASN A 157 -1.57 -22.06 0.05
CA ASN A 157 -0.54 -21.70 1.02
C ASN A 157 -0.26 -20.19 1.08
N PHE A 158 -1.14 -19.36 0.50
CA PHE A 158 -1.05 -17.91 0.39
C PHE A 158 0.13 -17.39 -0.45
N LYS A 159 0.93 -18.27 -1.04
CA LYS A 159 1.95 -17.85 -2.01
C LYS A 159 1.25 -17.23 -3.22
N THR A 160 1.72 -16.06 -3.60
CA THR A 160 1.16 -15.31 -4.73
C THR A 160 2.19 -15.21 -5.84
N ILE A 161 1.75 -15.46 -7.06
CA ILE A 161 2.51 -15.17 -8.27
C ILE A 161 1.79 -14.13 -9.11
N THR A 162 2.55 -13.31 -9.81
CA THR A 162 2.02 -12.31 -10.74
C THR A 162 2.75 -12.42 -12.08
N ARG A 163 2.00 -12.18 -13.17
CA ARG A 163 2.56 -12.00 -14.50
C ARG A 163 1.99 -10.73 -15.08
N THR A 164 2.85 -9.85 -15.58
CA THR A 164 2.45 -8.57 -16.16
C THR A 164 2.94 -8.51 -17.60
N GLN A 165 2.04 -8.13 -18.48
CA GLN A 165 2.34 -7.85 -19.88
C GLN A 165 1.86 -6.45 -20.25
N THR A 166 2.70 -5.70 -20.96
CA THR A 166 2.38 -4.36 -21.45
C THR A 166 2.29 -4.41 -22.97
N SER A 167 1.18 -3.90 -23.52
CA SER A 167 0.91 -3.80 -24.94
C SER A 167 1.16 -2.37 -25.44
N ASN A 168 1.45 -2.24 -26.72
CA ASN A 168 1.52 -0.94 -27.39
C ASN A 168 0.13 -0.31 -27.60
N SER A 169 -0.92 -1.14 -27.62
CA SER A 169 -2.33 -0.72 -27.70
C SER A 169 -3.05 -0.92 -26.35
N VAL A 170 -4.18 -0.24 -26.18
CA VAL A 170 -5.04 -0.41 -25.01
C VAL A 170 -5.78 -1.75 -25.09
N PHE A 171 -6.02 -2.36 -23.93
CA PHE A 171 -6.90 -3.51 -23.78
C PHE A 171 -8.35 -3.04 -23.73
N ASN A 172 -9.06 -3.15 -24.86
CA ASN A 172 -10.46 -2.72 -24.99
C ASN A 172 -11.42 -3.87 -25.33
N GLU A 173 -10.91 -5.06 -25.58
CA GLU A 173 -11.69 -6.25 -25.91
C GLU A 173 -11.37 -7.42 -24.96
N LYS A 174 -12.41 -8.21 -24.61
CA LYS A 174 -12.27 -9.41 -23.80
C LYS A 174 -11.27 -10.41 -24.38
N SER A 175 -11.33 -10.62 -25.68
CA SER A 175 -10.44 -11.54 -26.42
C SER A 175 -8.97 -11.21 -26.27
N GLN A 176 -8.63 -9.93 -26.29
CA GLN A 176 -7.26 -9.45 -26.08
C GLN A 176 -6.76 -9.74 -24.66
N ILE A 177 -7.62 -9.50 -23.66
CA ILE A 177 -7.30 -9.76 -22.24
C ILE A 177 -7.08 -11.24 -22.02
N LEU A 178 -8.02 -12.11 -22.47
CA LEU A 178 -7.91 -13.55 -22.31
C LEU A 178 -6.71 -14.17 -23.00
N LYS A 179 -6.37 -13.67 -24.20
CA LYS A 179 -5.18 -14.15 -24.94
C LYS A 179 -3.88 -13.77 -24.23
N THR A 180 -3.89 -12.71 -23.44
CA THR A 180 -2.70 -12.16 -22.78
C THR A 180 -2.51 -12.70 -21.37
N ALA A 181 -3.60 -13.08 -20.70
CA ALA A 181 -3.60 -13.63 -19.36
C ALA A 181 -3.17 -15.09 -19.31
#